data_8aeb508db8f5449862e240a78f2d853b
#
_entry.id   8aeb508db8f5449862e240a78f2d853b
#
_cell.length_a   1.000
_cell.length_b   1.000
_cell.length_c   1.000
_cell.angle_alpha   90.00
_cell.angle_beta   90.00
_cell.angle_gamma   90.00
#
_symmetry.space_group_name_H-M   'P 1'
#
loop_
_entity.id
_entity.type
_entity.pdbx_description
1 polymer ?
#
loop_
_entity_poly.entity_id
_entity_poly.type
_entity_poly.pdbx_seq_one_letter_code
_entity_poly.pdbx_strand_id
1 'polypeptide(L)'
;MRVLVSPAALCALGFLAALAAVMQYSLRAYVPGSLEPGGFTLANFTALMKPLYARVFLDTVWICFLTAFFTLVVGYPLAYALVHARNVALKSTILVITVTPLFLGEVVRTYSWIVVLGNNGFVNSMLLKSGLIEQPLQLMFTRFGVVTALVHVTLPVMVIMLAAALSHIDRDYERAAASLGAGPIRAFLTVTLPLSTPGIIAGVTTAFAWTFSAFATPQLIGGGRVNMVSNLVYQLGFASFNFPFAASLSVAGLALTFAVLGLMRAAARPLERFGPH
;
A
#
# COMPACT_ATOMS: atom_id res chain seq x y z
N MET A 1 -22.78 8.06 27.74
CA MET A 1 -21.73 7.20 27.23
C MET A 1 -22.24 5.88 26.60
N ARG A 2 -23.12 5.10 27.24
CA ARG A 2 -23.66 3.83 26.72
C ARG A 2 -24.42 3.96 25.38
N VAL A 3 -25.17 5.05 25.16
CA VAL A 3 -25.95 5.29 23.93
C VAL A 3 -25.09 5.60 22.72
N LEU A 4 -23.88 6.17 22.87
CA LEU A 4 -22.92 6.43 21.78
C LEU A 4 -22.08 5.20 21.41
N VAL A 5 -21.97 4.24 22.32
CA VAL A 5 -21.21 3.00 22.10
C VAL A 5 -22.02 1.96 21.31
N SER A 6 -23.37 2.01 21.39
CA SER A 6 -24.24 1.02 20.74
C SER A 6 -24.16 1.01 19.20
N PRO A 7 -24.15 2.15 18.47
CA PRO A 7 -23.98 2.11 17.01
C PRO A 7 -22.62 1.58 16.58
N ALA A 8 -21.55 1.98 17.28
CA ALA A 8 -20.20 1.49 16.99
C ALA A 8 -20.07 -0.01 17.24
N ALA A 9 -20.68 -0.52 18.32
CA ALA A 9 -20.71 -1.96 18.62
C ALA A 9 -21.50 -2.74 17.57
N LEU A 10 -22.63 -2.22 17.09
CA LEU A 10 -23.42 -2.83 16.02
C LEU A 10 -22.63 -2.90 14.71
N CYS A 11 -21.95 -1.83 14.32
CA CYS A 11 -21.08 -1.83 13.14
C CYS A 11 -19.92 -2.83 13.27
N ALA A 12 -19.30 -2.90 14.45
CA ALA A 12 -18.23 -3.87 14.70
C ALA A 12 -18.73 -5.32 14.65
N LEU A 13 -19.90 -5.60 15.24
CA LEU A 13 -20.53 -6.91 15.16
C LEU A 13 -20.91 -7.29 13.72
N GLY A 14 -21.47 -6.35 12.95
CA GLY A 14 -21.77 -6.57 11.53
C GLY A 14 -20.51 -6.90 10.72
N PHE A 15 -19.42 -6.19 10.95
CA PHE A 15 -18.15 -6.46 10.31
C PHE A 15 -17.58 -7.84 10.70
N LEU A 16 -17.61 -8.20 11.98
CA LEU A 16 -17.18 -9.51 12.45
C LEU A 16 -18.05 -10.64 11.88
N ALA A 17 -19.36 -10.43 11.77
CA ALA A 17 -20.27 -11.40 11.16
C ALA A 17 -19.96 -11.59 9.67
N ALA A 18 -19.65 -10.52 8.93
CA ALA A 18 -19.22 -10.60 7.53
C ALA A 18 -17.91 -11.38 7.38
N LEU A 19 -16.91 -11.13 8.24
CA LEU A 19 -15.67 -11.90 8.25
C LEU A 19 -15.90 -13.36 8.58
N ALA A 20 -16.75 -13.66 9.55
CA ALA A 20 -17.13 -15.04 9.90
C ALA A 20 -17.83 -15.75 8.73
N ALA A 21 -18.70 -15.05 7.99
CA ALA A 21 -19.33 -15.58 6.79
C ALA A 21 -18.29 -15.93 5.70
N VAL A 22 -17.32 -15.03 5.42
CA VAL A 22 -16.24 -15.32 4.47
C VAL A 22 -15.42 -16.52 4.94
N MET A 23 -15.12 -16.61 6.23
CA MET A 23 -14.38 -17.73 6.80
C MET A 23 -15.18 -19.05 6.68
N GLN A 24 -16.48 -19.01 6.92
CA GLN A 24 -17.36 -20.17 6.72
C GLN A 24 -17.39 -20.60 5.25
N TYR A 25 -17.51 -19.65 4.30
CA TYR A 25 -17.49 -19.95 2.87
C TYR A 25 -16.15 -20.54 2.42
N SER A 26 -15.03 -20.12 2.98
CA SER A 26 -13.70 -20.64 2.65
C SER A 26 -13.55 -22.14 2.94
N LEU A 27 -14.36 -22.68 3.87
CA LEU A 27 -14.40 -24.08 4.27
C LEU A 27 -15.48 -24.91 3.54
N ARG A 28 -16.09 -24.38 2.49
CA ARG A 28 -17.11 -25.06 1.70
C ARG A 28 -16.55 -25.53 0.37
N ALA A 29 -17.11 -26.64 -0.14
CA ALA A 29 -16.76 -27.16 -1.46
C ALA A 29 -17.42 -26.32 -2.56
N TYR A 30 -16.72 -26.11 -3.65
CA TYR A 30 -17.29 -25.51 -4.85
C TYR A 30 -18.12 -26.55 -5.60
N VAL A 31 -19.34 -26.19 -5.97
CA VAL A 31 -20.24 -27.00 -6.79
C VAL A 31 -20.42 -26.30 -8.12
N PRO A 32 -19.87 -26.81 -9.23
CA PRO A 32 -20.02 -26.19 -10.55
C PRO A 32 -21.50 -26.09 -10.95
N GLY A 33 -21.90 -24.90 -11.43
CA GLY A 33 -23.27 -24.64 -11.85
C GLY A 33 -24.28 -24.36 -10.73
N SER A 34 -23.85 -24.35 -9.46
CA SER A 34 -24.67 -23.95 -8.33
C SER A 34 -24.08 -22.75 -7.63
N LEU A 35 -24.92 -21.82 -7.19
CA LEU A 35 -24.52 -20.71 -6.31
C LEU A 35 -24.47 -21.15 -4.84
N GLU A 36 -25.09 -22.29 -4.52
CA GLU A 36 -25.04 -22.86 -3.16
C GLU A 36 -23.75 -23.63 -2.97
N PRO A 37 -23.02 -23.36 -1.88
CA PRO A 37 -21.80 -24.07 -1.59
C PRO A 37 -22.10 -25.50 -1.15
N GLY A 38 -21.20 -26.42 -1.50
CA GLY A 38 -21.28 -27.82 -1.08
C GLY A 38 -20.93 -28.06 0.41
N GLY A 39 -20.66 -29.31 0.73
CA GLY A 39 -20.28 -29.73 2.08
C GLY A 39 -18.97 -29.12 2.59
N PHE A 40 -18.64 -29.37 3.84
CA PHE A 40 -17.40 -28.89 4.47
C PHE A 40 -16.17 -29.55 3.83
N THR A 41 -15.14 -28.75 3.52
CA THR A 41 -13.88 -29.22 2.94
C THR A 41 -12.69 -28.31 3.29
N LEU A 42 -11.51 -28.89 3.40
CA LEU A 42 -10.24 -28.19 3.49
C LEU A 42 -9.48 -28.16 2.15
N ALA A 43 -10.06 -28.74 1.08
CA ALA A 43 -9.44 -28.84 -0.24
C ALA A 43 -9.08 -27.46 -0.83
N ASN A 44 -9.82 -26.41 -0.50
CA ASN A 44 -9.50 -25.05 -0.94
C ASN A 44 -8.12 -24.60 -0.42
N PHE A 45 -7.84 -24.87 0.85
CA PHE A 45 -6.55 -24.48 1.47
C PHE A 45 -5.39 -25.33 0.95
N THR A 46 -5.58 -26.61 0.71
CA THR A 46 -4.55 -27.44 0.07
C THR A 46 -4.29 -27.02 -1.37
N ALA A 47 -5.33 -26.57 -2.08
CA ALA A 47 -5.17 -26.02 -3.43
C ALA A 47 -4.33 -24.73 -3.45
N LEU A 48 -4.33 -23.91 -2.40
CA LEU A 48 -3.49 -22.71 -2.28
C LEU A 48 -2.00 -23.03 -2.28
N MET A 49 -1.60 -24.25 -1.86
CA MET A 49 -0.20 -24.68 -1.85
C MET A 49 0.35 -24.97 -3.24
N LYS A 50 -0.50 -24.97 -4.29
CA LYS A 50 -0.03 -25.14 -5.67
C LYS A 50 0.91 -23.98 -6.06
N PRO A 51 2.00 -24.24 -6.81
CA PRO A 51 3.02 -23.25 -7.17
C PRO A 51 2.46 -21.99 -7.82
N LEU A 52 1.34 -22.11 -8.55
CA LEU A 52 0.68 -20.98 -9.20
C LEU A 52 0.23 -19.91 -8.17
N TYR A 53 -0.50 -20.35 -7.13
CA TYR A 53 -1.03 -19.43 -6.11
C TYR A 53 0.08 -18.91 -5.19
N ALA A 54 1.03 -19.78 -4.84
CA ALA A 54 2.17 -19.37 -4.03
C ALA A 54 2.97 -18.24 -4.70
N ARG A 55 3.18 -18.31 -6.02
CA ARG A 55 3.82 -17.22 -6.79
C ARG A 55 3.03 -15.92 -6.72
N VAL A 56 1.71 -15.96 -6.85
CA VAL A 56 0.88 -14.74 -6.78
C VAL A 56 0.95 -14.12 -5.38
N PHE A 57 0.95 -14.92 -4.32
CA PHE A 57 1.16 -14.40 -2.96
C PHE A 57 2.54 -13.75 -2.79
N LEU A 58 3.60 -14.39 -3.28
CA LEU A 58 4.96 -13.83 -3.24
C LEU A 58 5.08 -12.55 -4.08
N ASP A 59 4.53 -12.54 -5.29
CA ASP A 59 4.52 -11.36 -6.15
C ASP A 59 3.73 -10.21 -5.52
N THR A 60 2.60 -10.50 -4.86
CA THR A 60 1.82 -9.50 -4.13
C THR A 60 2.64 -8.88 -2.99
N VAL A 61 3.25 -9.71 -2.14
CA VAL A 61 4.09 -9.25 -1.04
C VAL A 61 5.26 -8.41 -1.58
N TRP A 62 5.90 -8.86 -2.65
CA TRP A 62 7.01 -8.14 -3.28
C TRP A 62 6.59 -6.76 -3.82
N ILE A 63 5.46 -6.69 -4.53
CA ILE A 63 4.89 -5.43 -5.01
C ILE A 63 4.56 -4.50 -3.84
N CYS A 64 3.98 -5.02 -2.76
CA CYS A 64 3.68 -4.24 -1.56
C CYS A 64 4.94 -3.66 -0.91
N PHE A 65 6.02 -4.46 -0.78
CA PHE A 65 7.29 -3.95 -0.25
C PHE A 65 7.94 -2.92 -1.16
N LEU A 66 7.98 -3.16 -2.47
CA LEU A 66 8.51 -2.17 -3.43
C LEU A 66 7.71 -0.86 -3.37
N THR A 67 6.38 -0.96 -3.36
CA THR A 67 5.52 0.22 -3.26
C THR A 67 5.78 0.97 -1.96
N ALA A 68 5.80 0.31 -0.82
CA ALA A 68 6.04 0.94 0.47
C ALA A 68 7.43 1.59 0.54
N PHE A 69 8.46 0.92 0.01
CA PHE A 69 9.82 1.44 -0.06
C PHE A 69 9.92 2.70 -0.93
N PHE A 70 9.42 2.66 -2.17
CA PHE A 70 9.49 3.82 -3.05
C PHE A 70 8.59 4.96 -2.57
N THR A 71 7.44 4.65 -1.96
CA THR A 71 6.59 5.66 -1.33
C THR A 71 7.31 6.33 -0.16
N LEU A 72 8.08 5.59 0.63
CA LEU A 72 8.90 6.16 1.70
C LEU A 72 10.01 7.06 1.12
N VAL A 73 10.74 6.59 0.12
CA VAL A 73 11.84 7.35 -0.51
C VAL A 73 11.36 8.67 -1.10
N VAL A 74 10.19 8.69 -1.73
CA VAL A 74 9.60 9.92 -2.30
C VAL A 74 8.88 10.74 -1.23
N GLY A 75 8.15 10.07 -0.34
CA GLY A 75 7.31 10.72 0.67
C GLY A 75 8.11 11.38 1.79
N TYR A 76 9.25 10.81 2.19
CA TYR A 76 10.05 11.35 3.28
C TYR A 76 10.58 12.77 2.99
N PRO A 77 11.21 13.06 1.84
CA PRO A 77 11.61 14.42 1.48
C PRO A 77 10.45 15.40 1.42
N LEU A 78 9.29 14.95 0.90
CA LEU A 78 8.09 15.80 0.83
C LEU A 78 7.55 16.11 2.23
N ALA A 79 7.47 15.13 3.12
CA ALA A 79 7.05 15.33 4.50
C ALA A 79 8.04 16.24 5.27
N TYR A 80 9.34 16.02 5.08
CA TYR A 80 10.37 16.85 5.68
C TYR A 80 10.27 18.30 5.21
N ALA A 81 10.12 18.52 3.91
CA ALA A 81 9.92 19.86 3.34
C ALA A 81 8.62 20.50 3.84
N LEU A 82 7.53 19.73 3.95
CA LEU A 82 6.25 20.21 4.46
C LEU A 82 6.35 20.76 5.89
N VAL A 83 7.13 20.07 6.76
CA VAL A 83 7.29 20.50 8.16
C VAL A 83 8.30 21.64 8.29
N HIS A 84 9.44 21.56 7.58
CA HIS A 84 10.59 22.45 7.81
C HIS A 84 10.64 23.68 6.88
N ALA A 85 9.95 23.69 5.72
CA ALA A 85 9.96 24.84 4.84
C ALA A 85 9.43 26.08 5.53
N ARG A 86 10.08 27.23 5.31
CA ARG A 86 9.62 28.54 5.80
C ARG A 86 8.62 29.19 4.83
N ASN A 87 8.69 28.82 3.59
CA ASN A 87 7.82 29.39 2.54
C ASN A 87 6.43 28.73 2.57
N VAL A 88 5.41 29.52 2.89
CA VAL A 88 4.01 29.09 2.96
C VAL A 88 3.52 28.59 1.60
N ALA A 89 3.91 29.27 0.50
CA ALA A 89 3.53 28.84 -0.84
C ALA A 89 4.06 27.44 -1.17
N LEU A 90 5.33 27.15 -0.81
CA LEU A 90 5.91 25.82 -1.00
C LEU A 90 5.16 24.76 -0.19
N LYS A 91 4.82 25.03 1.09
CA LYS A 91 4.01 24.12 1.92
C LYS A 91 2.65 23.84 1.28
N SER A 92 1.95 24.90 0.87
CA SER A 92 0.64 24.76 0.23
C SER A 92 0.73 23.96 -1.07
N THR A 93 1.74 24.20 -1.88
CA THR A 93 1.95 23.46 -3.14
C THR A 93 2.20 21.98 -2.87
N ILE A 94 3.11 21.65 -1.93
CA ILE A 94 3.36 20.24 -1.53
C ILE A 94 2.07 19.61 -1.03
N LEU A 95 1.34 20.29 -0.15
CA LEU A 95 0.09 19.77 0.42
C LEU A 95 -0.94 19.50 -0.67
N VAL A 96 -1.18 20.48 -1.56
CA VAL A 96 -2.16 20.35 -2.65
C VAL A 96 -1.79 19.20 -3.58
N ILE A 97 -0.54 19.16 -4.08
CA ILE A 97 -0.09 18.09 -4.99
C ILE A 97 -0.19 16.71 -4.32
N THR A 98 0.18 16.62 -3.04
CA THR A 98 0.19 15.34 -2.31
C THR A 98 -1.22 14.87 -1.94
N VAL A 99 -2.12 15.78 -1.53
CA VAL A 99 -3.43 15.40 -0.99
C VAL A 99 -4.51 15.30 -2.08
N THR A 100 -4.37 16.03 -3.19
CA THR A 100 -5.33 16.00 -4.33
C THR A 100 -5.67 14.57 -4.79
N PRO A 101 -4.73 13.63 -4.91
CA PRO A 101 -5.04 12.26 -5.31
C PRO A 101 -6.04 11.53 -4.40
N LEU A 102 -6.18 11.92 -3.13
CA LEU A 102 -7.15 11.30 -2.22
C LEU A 102 -8.60 11.61 -2.59
N PHE A 103 -8.82 12.74 -3.24
CA PHE A 103 -10.17 13.17 -3.67
C PHE A 103 -10.59 12.58 -5.02
N LEU A 104 -9.64 11.98 -5.74
CA LEU A 104 -9.93 11.29 -6.99
C LEU A 104 -10.35 9.84 -6.71
N GLY A 105 -11.43 9.39 -7.33
CA GLY A 105 -11.83 7.99 -7.28
C GLY A 105 -10.71 7.06 -7.82
N GLU A 106 -10.62 5.86 -7.27
CA GLU A 106 -9.56 4.90 -7.61
C GLU A 106 -9.49 4.61 -9.12
N VAL A 107 -10.63 4.43 -9.76
CA VAL A 107 -10.72 4.14 -11.20
C VAL A 107 -10.23 5.31 -12.04
N VAL A 108 -10.67 6.53 -11.73
CA VAL A 108 -10.26 7.75 -12.47
C VAL A 108 -8.75 7.95 -12.38
N ARG A 109 -8.20 7.82 -11.19
CA ARG A 109 -6.76 7.92 -10.95
C ARG A 109 -5.97 6.85 -11.70
N THR A 110 -6.45 5.61 -11.70
CA THR A 110 -5.80 4.52 -12.44
C THR A 110 -5.87 4.75 -13.94
N TYR A 111 -6.99 5.26 -14.45
CA TYR A 111 -7.14 5.59 -15.86
C TYR A 111 -6.17 6.71 -16.29
N SER A 112 -5.96 7.70 -15.44
CA SER A 112 -4.95 8.74 -15.69
C SER A 112 -3.55 8.16 -15.85
N TRP A 113 -3.19 7.15 -15.06
CA TRP A 113 -1.92 6.44 -15.20
C TRP A 113 -1.82 5.62 -16.49
N ILE A 114 -2.92 5.04 -16.99
CA ILE A 114 -2.94 4.37 -18.31
C ILE A 114 -2.57 5.37 -19.42
N VAL A 115 -3.14 6.57 -19.37
CA VAL A 115 -2.82 7.62 -20.35
C VAL A 115 -1.37 8.07 -20.23
N VAL A 116 -0.83 8.20 -19.02
CA VAL A 116 0.56 8.64 -18.77
C VAL A 116 1.58 7.58 -19.19
N LEU A 117 1.32 6.30 -18.88
CA LEU A 117 2.25 5.18 -19.10
C LEU A 117 2.06 4.46 -20.45
N GLY A 118 1.04 4.81 -21.21
CA GLY A 118 0.77 4.19 -22.52
C GLY A 118 1.93 4.39 -23.52
N ASN A 119 1.95 3.59 -24.58
CA ASN A 119 3.01 3.68 -25.60
C ASN A 119 3.08 5.09 -26.25
N ASN A 120 1.92 5.71 -26.47
CA ASN A 120 1.80 7.09 -26.93
C ASN A 120 1.53 8.08 -25.77
N GLY A 121 1.81 7.66 -24.53
CA GLY A 121 1.56 8.43 -23.33
C GLY A 121 2.59 9.53 -23.09
N PHE A 122 2.31 10.34 -22.06
CA PHE A 122 3.15 11.50 -21.73
C PHE A 122 4.61 11.13 -21.49
N VAL A 123 4.89 10.05 -20.75
CA VAL A 123 6.27 9.62 -20.43
C VAL A 123 7.03 9.23 -21.68
N ASN A 124 6.47 8.36 -22.51
CA ASN A 124 7.11 7.94 -23.76
C ASN A 124 7.29 9.11 -24.74
N SER A 125 6.28 9.97 -24.86
CA SER A 125 6.36 11.15 -25.74
C SER A 125 7.46 12.13 -25.31
N MET A 126 7.65 12.31 -24.00
CA MET A 126 8.70 13.16 -23.45
C MET A 126 10.10 12.56 -23.69
N LEU A 127 10.25 11.24 -23.46
CA LEU A 127 11.52 10.54 -23.66
C LEU A 127 11.93 10.48 -25.16
N LEU A 128 10.99 10.25 -26.06
CA LEU A 128 11.23 10.27 -27.50
C LEU A 128 11.63 11.67 -28.00
N LYS A 129 10.92 12.72 -27.55
CA LYS A 129 11.23 14.11 -27.93
C LYS A 129 12.58 14.58 -27.40
N SER A 130 13.02 14.09 -26.24
CA SER A 130 14.34 14.40 -25.67
C SER A 130 15.48 13.59 -26.30
N GLY A 131 15.20 12.65 -27.21
CA GLY A 131 16.20 11.79 -27.83
C GLY A 131 16.81 10.75 -26.91
N LEU A 132 16.23 10.54 -25.72
CA LEU A 132 16.73 9.56 -24.75
C LEU A 132 16.39 8.12 -25.14
N ILE A 133 15.36 7.92 -25.93
CA ILE A 133 14.94 6.62 -26.45
C ILE A 133 14.57 6.74 -27.93
N GLU A 134 14.77 5.65 -28.68
CA GLU A 134 14.41 5.57 -30.11
C GLU A 134 13.04 4.95 -30.34
N GLN A 135 12.58 4.15 -29.39
CA GLN A 135 11.28 3.46 -29.45
C GLN A 135 10.54 3.59 -28.12
N PRO A 136 9.19 3.56 -28.10
CA PRO A 136 8.41 3.63 -26.88
C PRO A 136 8.75 2.47 -25.93
N LEU A 137 8.97 2.79 -24.67
CA LEU A 137 9.14 1.79 -23.61
C LEU A 137 7.80 1.17 -23.27
N GLN A 138 7.76 -0.17 -23.12
CA GLN A 138 6.59 -0.86 -22.65
C GLN A 138 6.48 -0.69 -21.11
N LEU A 139 5.86 0.40 -20.66
CA LEU A 139 5.66 0.69 -19.24
C LEU A 139 4.37 0.04 -18.72
N MET A 140 3.34 -0.05 -19.56
CA MET A 140 2.10 -0.77 -19.26
C MET A 140 2.34 -2.29 -19.22
N PHE A 141 1.52 -2.99 -18.44
CA PHE A 141 1.57 -4.45 -18.24
C PHE A 141 2.88 -4.96 -17.64
N THR A 142 3.56 -4.08 -16.88
CA THR A 142 4.81 -4.39 -16.18
C THR A 142 4.66 -4.14 -14.68
N ARG A 143 5.51 -4.82 -13.88
CA ARG A 143 5.60 -4.55 -12.43
C ARG A 143 5.99 -3.10 -12.15
N PHE A 144 6.86 -2.51 -12.97
CA PHE A 144 7.24 -1.10 -12.85
C PHE A 144 6.04 -0.16 -12.96
N GLY A 145 5.21 -0.31 -13.97
CA GLY A 145 4.02 0.52 -14.15
C GLY A 145 3.03 0.38 -12.99
N VAL A 146 2.79 -0.86 -12.53
CA VAL A 146 1.91 -1.12 -11.38
C VAL A 146 2.46 -0.47 -10.11
N VAL A 147 3.75 -0.67 -9.79
CA VAL A 147 4.38 -0.09 -8.59
C VAL A 147 4.37 1.43 -8.65
N THR A 148 4.71 2.04 -9.80
CA THR A 148 4.71 3.50 -9.97
C THR A 148 3.34 4.10 -9.68
N ALA A 149 2.27 3.51 -10.22
CA ALA A 149 0.91 3.97 -9.96
C ALA A 149 0.49 3.76 -8.50
N LEU A 150 0.86 2.62 -7.88
CA LEU A 150 0.58 2.35 -6.47
C LEU A 150 1.34 3.27 -5.52
N VAL A 151 2.58 3.65 -5.86
CA VAL A 151 3.35 4.67 -5.11
C VAL A 151 2.57 5.99 -5.07
N HIS A 152 2.07 6.46 -6.21
CA HIS A 152 1.27 7.69 -6.26
C HIS A 152 -0.01 7.58 -5.42
N VAL A 153 -0.64 6.40 -5.38
CA VAL A 153 -1.85 6.15 -4.58
C VAL A 153 -1.57 6.23 -3.07
N THR A 154 -0.44 5.67 -2.63
CA THR A 154 -0.09 5.55 -1.21
C THR A 154 0.69 6.76 -0.67
N LEU A 155 1.24 7.58 -1.58
CA LEU A 155 2.07 8.74 -1.24
C LEU A 155 1.40 9.73 -0.27
N PRO A 156 0.13 10.13 -0.45
CA PRO A 156 -0.53 11.07 0.45
C PRO A 156 -0.54 10.59 1.91
N VAL A 157 -0.90 9.33 2.11
CA VAL A 157 -0.99 8.74 3.46
C VAL A 157 0.39 8.67 4.11
N MET A 158 1.41 8.26 3.34
CA MET A 158 2.80 8.24 3.80
C MET A 158 3.27 9.63 4.24
N VAL A 159 3.04 10.66 3.41
CA VAL A 159 3.45 12.04 3.70
C VAL A 159 2.76 12.58 4.94
N ILE A 160 1.45 12.32 5.11
CA ILE A 160 0.70 12.77 6.29
C ILE A 160 1.25 12.10 7.56
N MET A 161 1.49 10.79 7.54
CA MET A 161 2.02 10.07 8.70
C MET A 161 3.42 10.51 9.07
N LEU A 162 4.29 10.68 8.07
CA LEU A 162 5.66 11.19 8.29
C LEU A 162 5.65 12.64 8.77
N ALA A 163 4.82 13.50 8.18
CA ALA A 163 4.71 14.90 8.58
C ALA A 163 4.20 15.02 10.03
N ALA A 164 3.22 14.21 10.43
CA ALA A 164 2.76 14.14 11.80
C ALA A 164 3.90 13.77 12.76
N ALA A 165 4.64 12.70 12.47
CA ALA A 165 5.77 12.29 13.30
C ALA A 165 6.88 13.34 13.36
N LEU A 166 7.25 13.92 12.21
CA LEU A 166 8.29 14.97 12.13
C LEU A 166 7.87 16.25 12.84
N SER A 167 6.58 16.59 12.89
CA SER A 167 6.10 17.79 13.59
C SER A 167 6.23 17.72 15.11
N HIS A 168 6.35 16.51 15.66
CA HIS A 168 6.58 16.29 17.10
C HIS A 168 8.05 16.32 17.49
N ILE A 169 8.98 16.38 16.53
CA ILE A 169 10.43 16.46 16.80
C ILE A 169 10.80 17.93 17.00
N ASP A 170 11.30 18.25 18.19
CA ASP A 170 11.76 19.60 18.48
C ASP A 170 13.03 19.92 17.67
N ARG A 171 13.02 21.08 17.04
CA ARG A 171 14.16 21.58 16.26
C ARG A 171 15.41 21.83 17.09
N ASP A 172 15.27 21.96 18.38
CA ASP A 172 16.41 22.16 19.26
C ASP A 172 17.33 20.94 19.33
N TYR A 173 16.82 19.74 19.04
CA TYR A 173 17.69 18.56 18.88
C TYR A 173 18.64 18.69 17.69
N GLU A 174 18.17 19.18 16.53
CA GLU A 174 19.04 19.44 15.36
C GLU A 174 20.04 20.58 15.64
N ARG A 175 19.60 21.63 16.35
CA ARG A 175 20.45 22.75 16.76
C ARG A 175 21.53 22.31 17.75
N ALA A 176 21.20 21.47 18.72
CA ALA A 176 22.15 20.89 19.66
C ALA A 176 23.20 20.04 18.94
N ALA A 177 22.79 19.20 17.97
CA ALA A 177 23.73 18.45 17.14
C ALA A 177 24.66 19.38 16.34
N ALA A 178 24.13 20.45 15.78
CA ALA A 178 24.92 21.46 15.06
C ALA A 178 25.93 22.17 15.96
N SER A 179 25.56 22.49 17.21
CA SER A 179 26.48 23.08 18.21
C SER A 179 27.63 22.15 18.60
N LEU A 180 27.41 20.82 18.46
CA LEU A 180 28.44 19.79 18.64
C LEU A 180 29.29 19.53 17.38
N GLY A 181 29.10 20.36 16.31
CA GLY A 181 29.86 20.28 15.06
C GLY A 181 29.27 19.32 14.01
N ALA A 182 28.03 18.84 14.18
CA ALA A 182 27.39 18.03 13.18
C ALA A 182 26.93 18.91 12.00
N GLY A 183 27.32 18.55 10.77
CA GLY A 183 26.75 19.14 9.57
C GLY A 183 25.29 18.73 9.37
N PRO A 184 24.52 19.40 8.47
CA PRO A 184 23.08 19.20 8.32
C PRO A 184 22.70 17.74 7.96
N ILE A 185 23.47 17.09 7.08
CA ILE A 185 23.23 15.68 6.72
C ILE A 185 23.47 14.76 7.91
N ARG A 186 24.53 15.03 8.70
CA ARG A 186 24.84 14.24 9.89
C ARG A 186 23.79 14.42 10.97
N ALA A 187 23.34 15.65 11.24
CA ALA A 187 22.25 15.92 12.16
C ALA A 187 20.95 15.21 11.73
N PHE A 188 20.62 15.26 10.46
CA PHE A 188 19.48 14.52 9.91
C PHE A 188 19.58 13.00 10.14
N LEU A 189 20.70 12.38 9.79
CA LEU A 189 20.87 10.92 9.89
C LEU A 189 20.98 10.42 11.34
N THR A 190 21.53 11.24 12.25
CA THR A 190 21.78 10.83 13.64
C THR A 190 20.70 11.28 14.63
N VAL A 191 19.87 12.27 14.26
CA VAL A 191 18.84 12.84 15.13
C VAL A 191 17.46 12.68 14.51
N THR A 192 17.20 13.34 13.38
CA THR A 192 15.85 13.44 12.81
C THR A 192 15.34 12.08 12.31
N LEU A 193 16.17 11.34 11.57
CA LEU A 193 15.79 10.04 11.02
C LEU A 193 15.48 9.00 12.11
N PRO A 194 16.33 8.81 13.17
CA PRO A 194 15.99 7.91 14.27
C PRO A 194 14.74 8.33 15.05
N LEU A 195 14.58 9.63 15.35
CA LEU A 195 13.41 10.13 16.07
C LEU A 195 12.11 10.01 15.24
N SER A 196 12.20 10.02 13.91
CA SER A 196 11.04 9.83 13.02
C SER A 196 10.69 8.36 12.76
N THR A 197 11.47 7.41 13.31
CA THR A 197 11.24 5.95 13.11
C THR A 197 9.81 5.49 13.39
N PRO A 198 9.11 5.94 14.45
CA PRO A 198 7.71 5.56 14.66
C PRO A 198 6.79 5.97 13.49
N GLY A 199 7.01 7.16 12.92
CA GLY A 199 6.29 7.62 11.73
C GLY A 199 6.63 6.83 10.47
N ILE A 200 7.90 6.45 10.30
CA ILE A 200 8.34 5.61 9.18
C ILE A 200 7.65 4.25 9.27
N ILE A 201 7.65 3.61 10.43
CA ILE A 201 7.01 2.31 10.65
C ILE A 201 5.51 2.40 10.38
N ALA A 202 4.83 3.41 10.94
CA ALA A 202 3.41 3.63 10.72
C ALA A 202 3.09 3.85 9.23
N GLY A 203 3.87 4.69 8.54
CA GLY A 203 3.71 4.97 7.11
C GLY A 203 3.93 3.73 6.24
N VAL A 204 5.02 3.00 6.46
CA VAL A 204 5.37 1.80 5.69
C VAL A 204 4.35 0.67 5.90
N THR A 205 3.93 0.42 7.15
CA THR A 205 2.91 -0.60 7.45
C THR A 205 1.56 -0.26 6.83
N THR A 206 1.16 1.01 6.87
CA THR A 206 -0.09 1.47 6.24
C THR A 206 -0.01 1.39 4.72
N ALA A 207 1.10 1.83 4.11
CA ALA A 207 1.30 1.72 2.67
C ALA A 207 1.30 0.26 2.19
N PHE A 208 1.92 -0.65 2.95
CA PHE A 208 1.89 -2.09 2.68
C PHE A 208 0.46 -2.64 2.71
N ALA A 209 -0.28 -2.38 3.79
CA ALA A 209 -1.66 -2.87 3.95
C ALA A 209 -2.60 -2.31 2.87
N TRP A 210 -2.46 -1.01 2.55
CA TRP A 210 -3.23 -0.37 1.49
C TRP A 210 -2.94 -1.00 0.12
N THR A 211 -1.65 -1.19 -0.21
CA THR A 211 -1.23 -1.81 -1.46
C THR A 211 -1.72 -3.25 -1.58
N PHE A 212 -1.70 -4.03 -0.48
CA PHE A 212 -2.17 -5.41 -0.48
C PHE A 212 -3.66 -5.52 -0.85
N SER A 213 -4.47 -4.55 -0.47
CA SER A 213 -5.90 -4.48 -0.79
C SER A 213 -6.20 -3.87 -2.17
N ALA A 214 -5.20 -3.29 -2.86
CA ALA A 214 -5.40 -2.62 -4.13
C ALA A 214 -5.87 -3.60 -5.22
N PHE A 215 -6.92 -3.23 -5.93
CA PHE A 215 -7.52 -4.06 -6.99
C PHE A 215 -7.45 -3.39 -8.36
N ALA A 216 -7.98 -2.16 -8.50
CA ALA A 216 -8.15 -1.52 -9.80
C ALA A 216 -6.81 -1.24 -10.50
N THR A 217 -5.80 -0.79 -9.75
CA THR A 217 -4.48 -0.47 -10.31
C THR A 217 -3.79 -1.70 -10.92
N PRO A 218 -3.59 -2.81 -10.21
CA PRO A 218 -3.00 -4.01 -10.83
C PRO A 218 -3.91 -4.64 -11.89
N GLN A 219 -5.22 -4.53 -11.76
CA GLN A 219 -6.16 -5.05 -12.77
C GLN A 219 -6.01 -4.32 -14.11
N LEU A 220 -5.98 -2.99 -14.09
CA LEU A 220 -5.99 -2.17 -15.30
C LEU A 220 -4.58 -1.94 -15.87
N ILE A 221 -3.61 -1.62 -15.02
CA ILE A 221 -2.23 -1.34 -15.46
C ILE A 221 -1.44 -2.63 -15.65
N GLY A 222 -1.69 -3.65 -14.81
CA GLY A 222 -1.06 -4.97 -14.92
C GLY A 222 -1.61 -5.84 -16.04
N GLY A 223 -2.88 -5.62 -16.44
CA GLY A 223 -3.51 -6.24 -17.61
C GLY A 223 -3.44 -7.77 -17.63
N GLY A 224 -3.55 -8.42 -16.47
CA GLY A 224 -3.46 -9.87 -16.33
C GLY A 224 -2.03 -10.45 -16.38
N ARG A 225 -1.01 -9.66 -16.73
CA ARG A 225 0.41 -10.08 -16.65
C ARG A 225 1.01 -9.90 -15.26
N VAL A 226 0.52 -8.90 -14.53
CA VAL A 226 0.87 -8.67 -13.13
C VAL A 226 -0.38 -8.85 -12.31
N ASN A 227 -0.50 -10.01 -11.68
CA ASN A 227 -1.66 -10.37 -10.87
C ASN A 227 -1.29 -10.30 -9.38
N MET A 228 -2.16 -9.67 -8.61
CA MET A 228 -2.13 -9.68 -7.15
C MET A 228 -3.23 -10.60 -6.60
N VAL A 229 -3.17 -10.93 -5.32
CA VAL A 229 -4.18 -11.78 -4.66
C VAL A 229 -5.58 -11.21 -4.86
N SER A 230 -5.76 -9.90 -4.75
CA SER A 230 -7.04 -9.19 -4.99
C SER A 230 -7.63 -9.45 -6.38
N ASN A 231 -6.79 -9.50 -7.42
CA ASN A 231 -7.22 -9.80 -8.80
C ASN A 231 -7.68 -11.24 -8.93
N LEU A 232 -6.98 -12.20 -8.29
CA LEU A 232 -7.42 -13.61 -8.30
C LEU A 232 -8.73 -13.81 -7.56
N VAL A 233 -8.91 -13.14 -6.42
CA VAL A 233 -10.17 -13.16 -5.66
C VAL A 233 -11.32 -12.69 -6.55
N TYR A 234 -11.10 -11.59 -7.28
CA TYR A 234 -12.09 -11.06 -8.21
C TYR A 234 -12.40 -12.05 -9.36
N GLN A 235 -11.37 -12.59 -10.02
CA GLN A 235 -11.55 -13.55 -11.12
C GLN A 235 -12.30 -14.81 -10.68
N LEU A 236 -11.95 -15.35 -9.53
CA LEU A 236 -12.59 -16.57 -9.01
C LEU A 236 -14.00 -16.30 -8.50
N GLY A 237 -14.22 -15.16 -7.83
CA GLY A 237 -15.52 -14.80 -7.31
C GLY A 237 -16.50 -14.39 -8.40
N PHE A 238 -16.11 -13.47 -9.30
CA PHE A 238 -17.03 -12.84 -10.24
C PHE A 238 -16.97 -13.38 -11.66
N ALA A 239 -15.83 -13.91 -12.11
CA ALA A 239 -15.75 -14.49 -13.46
C ALA A 239 -15.99 -16.01 -13.47
N SER A 240 -15.56 -16.73 -12.42
CA SER A 240 -15.71 -18.19 -12.33
C SER A 240 -16.80 -18.62 -11.35
N PHE A 241 -17.42 -17.68 -10.61
CA PHE A 241 -18.42 -17.93 -9.56
C PHE A 241 -17.98 -18.96 -8.51
N ASN A 242 -16.66 -19.13 -8.34
CA ASN A 242 -16.08 -20.01 -7.33
C ASN A 242 -15.87 -19.24 -6.02
N PHE A 243 -16.97 -18.86 -5.38
CA PHE A 243 -16.96 -18.12 -4.12
C PHE A 243 -16.20 -18.83 -2.98
N PRO A 244 -16.31 -20.17 -2.80
CA PRO A 244 -15.58 -20.86 -1.75
C PRO A 244 -14.05 -20.71 -1.89
N PHE A 245 -13.52 -20.85 -3.10
CA PHE A 245 -12.10 -20.71 -3.33
C PHE A 245 -11.64 -19.24 -3.28
N ALA A 246 -12.44 -18.30 -3.77
CA ALA A 246 -12.18 -16.86 -3.62
C ALA A 246 -12.13 -16.45 -2.13
N ALA A 247 -13.06 -16.99 -1.31
CA ALA A 247 -13.07 -16.77 0.13
C ALA A 247 -11.82 -17.33 0.81
N SER A 248 -11.35 -18.53 0.40
CA SER A 248 -10.11 -19.12 0.97
C SER A 248 -8.86 -18.29 0.64
N LEU A 249 -8.77 -17.73 -0.59
CA LEU A 249 -7.71 -16.79 -0.97
C LEU A 249 -7.77 -15.51 -0.12
N SER A 250 -8.97 -14.99 0.12
CA SER A 250 -9.16 -13.78 0.94
C SER A 250 -8.73 -14.02 2.40
N VAL A 251 -9.12 -15.17 2.99
CA VAL A 251 -8.72 -15.55 4.35
C VAL A 251 -7.20 -15.75 4.44
N ALA A 252 -6.61 -16.46 3.48
CA ALA A 252 -5.16 -16.67 3.43
C ALA A 252 -4.41 -15.34 3.24
N GLY A 253 -4.93 -14.44 2.37
CA GLY A 253 -4.39 -13.10 2.17
C GLY A 253 -4.43 -12.26 3.43
N LEU A 254 -5.54 -12.28 4.16
CA LEU A 254 -5.70 -11.60 5.43
C LEU A 254 -4.70 -12.13 6.48
N ALA A 255 -4.59 -13.44 6.61
CA ALA A 255 -3.65 -14.09 7.52
C ALA A 255 -2.19 -13.72 7.19
N LEU A 256 -1.82 -13.74 5.90
CA LEU A 256 -0.50 -13.33 5.44
C LEU A 256 -0.23 -11.86 5.73
N THR A 257 -1.21 -10.98 5.49
CA THR A 257 -1.07 -9.55 5.80
C THR A 257 -0.79 -9.34 7.28
N PHE A 258 -1.57 -9.96 8.17
CA PHE A 258 -1.32 -9.87 9.62
C PHE A 258 0.03 -10.45 10.03
N ALA A 259 0.46 -11.56 9.43
CA ALA A 259 1.76 -12.15 9.69
C ALA A 259 2.89 -11.19 9.27
N VAL A 260 2.83 -10.61 8.07
CA VAL A 260 3.84 -9.66 7.58
C VAL A 260 3.86 -8.39 8.43
N LEU A 261 2.69 -7.80 8.74
CA LEU A 261 2.61 -6.61 9.60
C LEU A 261 3.13 -6.90 11.02
N GLY A 262 2.82 -8.08 11.56
CA GLY A 262 3.36 -8.54 12.85
C GLY A 262 4.88 -8.67 12.84
N LEU A 263 5.45 -9.25 11.78
CA LEU A 263 6.90 -9.35 11.58
C LEU A 263 7.55 -7.98 11.43
N MET A 264 6.96 -7.08 10.63
CA MET A 264 7.45 -5.70 10.46
C MET A 264 7.48 -4.96 11.80
N ARG A 265 6.41 -5.08 12.59
CA ARG A 265 6.33 -4.47 13.92
C ARG A 265 7.34 -5.10 14.89
N ALA A 266 7.52 -6.41 14.86
CA ALA A 266 8.51 -7.09 15.70
C ALA A 266 9.95 -6.64 15.35
N ALA A 267 10.26 -6.53 14.06
CA ALA A 267 11.55 -6.04 13.58
C ALA A 267 11.78 -4.55 13.91
N ALA A 268 10.71 -3.77 14.02
CA ALA A 268 10.77 -2.35 14.34
C ALA A 268 10.93 -2.05 15.84
N ARG A 269 10.53 -2.96 16.74
CA ARG A 269 10.61 -2.77 18.21
C ARG A 269 11.98 -2.29 18.74
N PRO A 270 13.13 -2.82 18.30
CA PRO A 270 14.42 -2.31 18.77
C PRO A 270 14.68 -0.88 18.31
N LEU A 271 14.09 -0.44 17.19
CA LEU A 271 14.25 0.92 16.66
C LEU A 271 13.32 1.93 17.37
N GLU A 272 12.17 1.49 17.89
CA GLU A 272 11.24 2.34 18.67
C GLU A 272 11.83 2.79 20.01
N ARG A 273 12.87 2.12 20.54
CA ARG A 273 13.56 2.51 21.78
C ARG A 273 14.31 3.84 21.66
N PHE A 274 14.52 4.35 20.45
CA PHE A 274 15.14 5.63 20.19
C PHE A 274 14.12 6.77 20.00
N GLY A 275 12.81 6.48 20.03
CA GLY A 275 11.77 7.50 19.97
C GLY A 275 11.57 8.23 21.29
N PRO A 276 11.07 9.49 21.28
CA PRO A 276 10.71 10.20 22.50
C PRO A 276 9.55 9.48 23.21
N HIS A 277 9.71 9.31 24.53
CA HIS A 277 8.66 8.81 25.42
C HIS A 277 7.67 9.92 25.76
#